data_145a1db1b42d0c78255a76fa5a16c497
#
_entry.id   145a1db1b42d0c78255a76fa5a16c497
#
_cell.length_a   1.000
_cell.length_b   1.000
_cell.length_c   1.000
_cell.angle_alpha   90.00
_cell.angle_beta   90.00
_cell.angle_gamma   90.00
#
_symmetry.space_group_name_H-M   'P 1'
#
loop_
_entity.id
_entity.type
_entity.pdbx_description
1 polymer ?
#
loop_
_entity_poly.entity_id
_entity_poly.type
_entity_poly.pdbx_seq_one_letter_code
_entity_poly.pdbx_strand_id
1 'polypeptide(L)'
;MPNRREFLAAAAALVVSRRVLADVAPNGAALPVVTVYKDAGCGCCKEWVKHLSANGFVVNAKDVLNVDEIKRTMSVPPALESCHTAVVGRYVIEGHVPASDIKKLLAENPAVQGLAAPGMPVGSPGMEQGGRKDKYDVIAFTRDGKSRLFAHH
;
A
#
# COMPACT_ATOMS: atom_id res chain seq x y z
N MET A 1 5.64 -73.84 41.01
CA MET A 1 6.09 -73.46 39.67
C MET A 1 5.31 -72.20 39.25
N PRO A 2 5.91 -71.03 39.24
CA PRO A 2 5.20 -69.80 38.93
C PRO A 2 5.43 -69.40 37.47
N ASN A 3 4.34 -69.05 36.81
CA ASN A 3 4.29 -68.56 35.43
C ASN A 3 4.78 -67.13 35.33
N ARG A 4 5.77 -66.93 34.47
CA ARG A 4 6.25 -65.62 34.03
C ARG A 4 5.17 -65.01 33.11
N ARG A 5 4.51 -63.94 33.58
CA ARG A 5 3.73 -63.05 32.72
C ARG A 5 4.61 -61.85 32.34
N GLU A 6 4.97 -61.84 31.06
CA GLU A 6 5.66 -60.75 30.44
C GLU A 6 4.70 -59.56 30.29
N PHE A 7 5.08 -58.46 30.99
CA PHE A 7 4.41 -57.16 30.77
C PHE A 7 5.08 -56.49 29.61
N LEU A 8 4.42 -56.52 28.43
CA LEU A 8 4.74 -55.65 27.31
C LEU A 8 4.25 -54.24 27.57
N ALA A 9 5.12 -53.34 27.97
CA ALA A 9 4.84 -51.93 28.06
C ALA A 9 4.87 -51.33 26.64
N ALA A 10 3.71 -51.06 26.06
CA ALA A 10 3.55 -50.30 24.86
C ALA A 10 3.80 -48.81 25.13
N ALA A 11 4.94 -48.29 24.76
CA ALA A 11 5.21 -46.86 24.76
C ALA A 11 4.48 -46.21 23.57
N ALA A 12 3.37 -45.56 23.85
CA ALA A 12 2.68 -44.72 22.85
C ALA A 12 3.45 -43.42 22.68
N ALA A 13 4.20 -43.30 21.60
CA ALA A 13 4.86 -42.05 21.21
C ALA A 13 3.78 -41.06 20.74
N LEU A 14 3.48 -40.07 21.56
CA LEU A 14 2.67 -38.90 21.19
C LEU A 14 3.47 -38.03 20.23
N VAL A 15 3.24 -38.22 18.94
CA VAL A 15 3.72 -37.27 17.91
C VAL A 15 2.88 -35.99 18.03
N VAL A 16 3.38 -35.01 18.76
CA VAL A 16 2.82 -33.67 18.79
C VAL A 16 3.16 -33.01 17.47
N SER A 17 2.27 -33.15 16.49
CA SER A 17 2.32 -32.34 15.26
C SER A 17 2.15 -30.88 15.62
N ARG A 18 3.27 -30.15 15.73
CA ARG A 18 3.25 -28.70 15.72
C ARG A 18 2.71 -28.26 14.36
N ARG A 19 1.40 -27.99 14.33
CA ARG A 19 0.83 -27.17 13.24
C ARG A 19 1.47 -25.80 13.34
N VAL A 20 2.42 -25.53 12.44
CA VAL A 20 2.84 -24.15 12.16
C VAL A 20 1.60 -23.47 11.61
N LEU A 21 0.93 -22.70 12.48
CA LEU A 21 -0.06 -21.75 12.04
C LEU A 21 0.72 -20.70 11.24
N ALA A 22 0.78 -20.87 9.93
CA ALA A 22 1.10 -19.77 9.06
C ALA A 22 0.08 -18.69 9.37
N ASP A 23 0.54 -17.52 9.82
CA ASP A 23 -0.27 -16.31 9.90
C ASP A 23 -0.82 -16.05 8.48
N VAL A 24 -2.00 -16.58 8.21
CA VAL A 24 -2.80 -16.17 7.07
C VAL A 24 -3.35 -14.81 7.46
N ALA A 25 -2.76 -13.77 6.88
CA ALA A 25 -3.36 -12.45 6.93
C ALA A 25 -4.85 -12.55 6.57
N PRO A 26 -5.75 -11.89 7.31
CA PRO A 26 -7.16 -11.94 7.02
C PRO A 26 -7.41 -11.39 5.61
N ASN A 27 -7.97 -12.23 4.76
CA ASN A 27 -8.27 -12.05 3.34
C ASN A 27 -7.06 -12.11 2.41
N GLY A 28 -6.74 -13.32 1.91
CA GLY A 28 -5.81 -13.58 0.81
C GLY A 28 -6.31 -13.08 -0.56
N ALA A 29 -7.03 -11.97 -0.62
CA ALA A 29 -7.35 -11.30 -1.86
C ALA A 29 -6.09 -10.57 -2.35
N ALA A 30 -5.68 -10.83 -3.60
CA ALA A 30 -4.61 -10.10 -4.25
C ALA A 30 -4.91 -8.59 -4.20
N LEU A 31 -3.88 -7.78 -3.94
CA LEU A 31 -4.03 -6.32 -3.97
C LEU A 31 -4.51 -5.87 -5.36
N PRO A 32 -5.41 -4.89 -5.45
CA PRO A 32 -5.84 -4.34 -6.74
C PRO A 32 -4.65 -3.78 -7.53
N VAL A 33 -4.72 -3.86 -8.87
CA VAL A 33 -3.74 -3.22 -9.73
C VAL A 33 -3.76 -1.70 -9.53
N VAL A 34 -2.60 -1.10 -9.44
CA VAL A 34 -2.44 0.36 -9.39
C VAL A 34 -2.13 0.87 -10.78
N THR A 35 -3.00 1.72 -11.35
CA THR A 35 -2.72 2.42 -12.61
C THR A 35 -2.20 3.80 -12.30
N VAL A 36 -0.97 4.12 -12.75
CA VAL A 36 -0.28 5.39 -12.49
C VAL A 36 -0.20 6.21 -13.76
N TYR A 37 -0.66 7.45 -13.73
CA TYR A 37 -0.56 8.44 -14.80
C TYR A 37 0.52 9.45 -14.44
N LYS A 38 1.57 9.53 -15.24
CA LYS A 38 2.75 10.36 -14.97
C LYS A 38 3.35 10.93 -16.24
N ASP A 39 4.18 11.96 -16.11
CA ASP A 39 5.06 12.40 -17.19
C ASP A 39 6.16 11.37 -17.46
N ALA A 40 6.52 11.17 -18.73
CA ALA A 40 7.56 10.22 -19.15
C ALA A 40 8.93 10.54 -18.53
N GLY A 41 9.23 11.84 -18.33
CA GLY A 41 10.47 12.35 -17.75
C GLY A 41 10.51 12.32 -16.21
N CYS A 42 9.38 12.07 -15.55
CA CYS A 42 9.30 12.12 -14.09
C CYS A 42 10.10 11.00 -13.40
N GLY A 43 11.30 11.33 -12.91
CA GLY A 43 12.20 10.39 -12.23
C GLY A 43 11.65 9.91 -10.90
N CYS A 44 11.21 10.82 -10.03
CA CYS A 44 10.65 10.48 -8.72
C CYS A 44 9.37 9.64 -8.84
N CYS A 45 8.56 9.84 -9.88
CA CYS A 45 7.40 9.00 -10.15
C CYS A 45 7.80 7.55 -10.44
N LYS A 46 8.90 7.34 -11.18
CA LYS A 46 9.42 5.99 -11.46
C LYS A 46 9.89 5.30 -10.18
N GLU A 47 10.53 6.04 -9.28
CA GLU A 47 10.95 5.48 -7.98
C GLU A 47 9.75 5.16 -7.09
N TRP A 48 8.69 5.97 -7.10
CA TRP A 48 7.45 5.65 -6.40
C TRP A 48 6.77 4.38 -6.96
N VAL A 49 6.77 4.18 -8.29
CA VAL A 49 6.30 2.94 -8.92
C VAL A 49 7.10 1.73 -8.41
N LYS A 50 8.42 1.84 -8.31
CA LYS A 50 9.27 0.78 -7.74
C LYS A 50 8.93 0.51 -6.28
N HIS A 51 8.70 1.57 -5.48
CA HIS A 51 8.28 1.44 -4.09
C HIS A 51 6.98 0.64 -3.97
N LEU A 52 5.97 0.93 -4.78
CA LEU A 52 4.72 0.17 -4.77
C LEU A 52 4.93 -1.29 -5.16
N SER A 53 5.71 -1.55 -6.21
CA SER A 53 6.02 -2.92 -6.66
C SER A 53 6.77 -3.71 -5.59
N ALA A 54 7.75 -3.10 -4.91
CA ALA A 54 8.47 -3.71 -3.80
C ALA A 54 7.57 -4.02 -2.60
N ASN A 55 6.44 -3.33 -2.48
CA ASN A 55 5.43 -3.55 -1.45
C ASN A 55 4.26 -4.46 -1.88
N GLY A 56 4.41 -5.19 -3.00
CA GLY A 56 3.49 -6.23 -3.43
C GLY A 56 2.33 -5.76 -4.31
N PHE A 57 2.33 -4.49 -4.77
CA PHE A 57 1.36 -4.03 -5.75
C PHE A 57 1.79 -4.41 -7.17
N VAL A 58 0.82 -4.80 -8.00
CA VAL A 58 0.98 -4.84 -9.45
C VAL A 58 0.72 -3.43 -9.98
N VAL A 59 1.69 -2.84 -10.68
CA VAL A 59 1.61 -1.45 -11.12
C VAL A 59 1.59 -1.38 -12.65
N ASN A 60 0.61 -0.66 -13.20
CA ASN A 60 0.49 -0.31 -14.60
C ASN A 60 0.79 1.18 -14.78
N ALA A 61 2.02 1.53 -15.10
CA ALA A 61 2.44 2.92 -15.31
C ALA A 61 2.16 3.37 -16.75
N LYS A 62 1.48 4.50 -16.89
CA LYS A 62 1.13 5.14 -18.16
C LYS A 62 1.77 6.51 -18.25
N ASP A 63 2.61 6.71 -19.26
CA ASP A 63 3.13 8.01 -19.58
C ASP A 63 2.06 8.81 -20.33
N VAL A 64 1.76 10.01 -19.84
CA VAL A 64 0.75 10.91 -20.40
C VAL A 64 1.37 12.27 -20.71
N LEU A 65 0.83 12.96 -21.70
CA LEU A 65 1.30 14.29 -22.11
C LEU A 65 0.80 15.40 -21.17
N ASN A 66 -0.32 15.17 -20.50
CA ASN A 66 -0.96 16.17 -19.64
C ASN A 66 -1.51 15.51 -18.36
N VAL A 67 -0.70 15.52 -17.31
CA VAL A 67 -1.09 14.97 -16.00
C VAL A 67 -2.17 15.83 -15.34
N ASP A 68 -2.19 17.15 -15.60
CA ASP A 68 -3.16 18.07 -14.99
C ASP A 68 -4.60 17.81 -15.49
N GLU A 69 -4.74 17.35 -16.75
CA GLU A 69 -6.03 16.92 -17.27
C GLU A 69 -6.54 15.68 -16.53
N ILE A 70 -5.67 14.74 -16.23
CA ILE A 70 -5.99 13.55 -15.43
C ILE A 70 -6.45 13.96 -14.03
N LYS A 71 -5.73 14.88 -13.36
CA LYS A 71 -6.09 15.40 -12.03
C LYS A 71 -7.48 16.02 -12.02
N ARG A 72 -7.77 16.90 -12.99
CA ARG A 72 -9.09 17.53 -13.13
C ARG A 72 -10.19 16.48 -13.34
N THR A 73 -9.98 15.53 -14.25
CA THR A 73 -10.93 14.46 -14.54
C THR A 73 -11.23 13.61 -13.31
N MET A 74 -10.21 13.38 -12.47
CA MET A 74 -10.32 12.62 -11.24
C MET A 74 -10.72 13.48 -10.03
N SER A 75 -11.05 14.77 -10.24
CA SER A 75 -11.46 15.69 -9.18
C SER A 75 -10.46 15.76 -8.02
N VAL A 76 -9.16 15.77 -8.33
CA VAL A 76 -8.10 16.03 -7.35
C VAL A 76 -8.19 17.51 -6.97
N PRO A 77 -8.30 17.85 -5.67
CA PRO A 77 -8.33 19.27 -5.26
C PRO A 77 -6.99 19.95 -5.60
N PRO A 78 -6.98 21.16 -6.22
CA PRO A 78 -5.75 21.83 -6.62
C PRO A 78 -4.73 22.03 -5.49
N ALA A 79 -5.20 22.25 -4.26
CA ALA A 79 -4.34 22.39 -3.09
C ALA A 79 -3.62 21.08 -2.66
N LEU A 80 -4.04 19.94 -3.19
CA LEU A 80 -3.49 18.63 -2.88
C LEU A 80 -2.68 18.01 -4.01
N GLU A 81 -2.52 18.72 -5.13
CA GLU A 81 -1.82 18.22 -6.31
C GLU A 81 -0.34 17.96 -6.05
N SER A 82 0.18 16.97 -6.76
CA SER A 82 1.58 16.56 -6.76
C SER A 82 2.02 16.18 -8.19
N CYS A 83 3.10 15.41 -8.37
CA CYS A 83 3.69 15.15 -9.68
C CYS A 83 3.01 14.05 -10.51
N HIS A 84 2.20 13.19 -9.89
CA HIS A 84 1.48 12.10 -10.60
C HIS A 84 0.16 11.78 -9.89
N THR A 85 -0.72 11.12 -10.63
CA THR A 85 -2.01 10.65 -10.12
C THR A 85 -2.13 9.16 -10.42
N ALA A 86 -2.65 8.38 -9.47
CA ALA A 86 -2.89 6.96 -9.66
C ALA A 86 -4.31 6.56 -9.25
N VAL A 87 -4.73 5.38 -9.72
CA VAL A 87 -6.01 4.76 -9.33
C VAL A 87 -5.73 3.36 -8.80
N VAL A 88 -6.33 3.03 -7.67
CA VAL A 88 -6.31 1.70 -7.07
C VAL A 88 -7.70 1.33 -6.58
N GLY A 89 -8.29 0.29 -7.17
CA GLY A 89 -9.69 -0.02 -6.94
C GLY A 89 -10.58 1.18 -7.31
N ARG A 90 -11.29 1.73 -6.32
CA ARG A 90 -12.15 2.92 -6.49
C ARG A 90 -11.48 4.24 -6.08
N TYR A 91 -10.25 4.18 -5.57
CA TYR A 91 -9.58 5.31 -4.95
C TYR A 91 -8.59 5.99 -5.88
N VAL A 92 -8.50 7.30 -5.75
CA VAL A 92 -7.48 8.15 -6.38
C VAL A 92 -6.33 8.33 -5.39
N ILE A 93 -5.11 8.17 -5.86
CA ILE A 93 -3.89 8.40 -5.09
C ILE A 93 -3.10 9.50 -5.78
N GLU A 94 -2.85 10.59 -5.06
CA GLU A 94 -2.15 11.75 -5.57
C GLU A 94 -0.77 11.87 -4.93
N GLY A 95 0.27 11.86 -5.77
CA GLY A 95 1.66 12.01 -5.33
C GLY A 95 2.22 10.83 -4.54
N HIS A 96 3.22 11.10 -3.73
CA HIS A 96 4.11 10.11 -3.10
C HIS A 96 3.54 9.48 -1.83
N VAL A 97 2.27 9.04 -1.87
CA VAL A 97 1.62 8.34 -0.75
C VAL A 97 2.31 7.00 -0.48
N PRO A 98 2.71 6.70 0.77
CA PRO A 98 3.32 5.42 1.12
C PRO A 98 2.43 4.21 0.83
N ALA A 99 3.04 3.10 0.42
CA ALA A 99 2.33 1.85 0.16
C ALA A 99 1.56 1.32 1.39
N SER A 100 2.07 1.58 2.61
CA SER A 100 1.41 1.26 3.87
C SER A 100 0.05 1.97 4.01
N ASP A 101 -0.01 3.25 3.63
CA ASP A 101 -1.22 4.04 3.71
C ASP A 101 -2.24 3.62 2.66
N ILE A 102 -1.77 3.25 1.46
CA ILE A 102 -2.64 2.70 0.42
C ILE A 102 -3.24 1.35 0.89
N LYS A 103 -2.44 0.48 1.50
CA LYS A 103 -2.93 -0.78 2.08
C LYS A 103 -3.94 -0.53 3.18
N LYS A 104 -3.69 0.43 4.07
CA LYS A 104 -4.61 0.84 5.13
C LYS A 104 -5.93 1.36 4.54
N LEU A 105 -5.87 2.24 3.53
CA LEU A 105 -7.03 2.74 2.80
C LEU A 105 -7.89 1.61 2.22
N LEU A 106 -7.26 0.64 1.57
CA LEU A 106 -7.95 -0.51 0.99
C LEU A 106 -8.61 -1.40 2.05
N ALA A 107 -7.94 -1.60 3.19
CA ALA A 107 -8.44 -2.42 4.29
C ALA A 107 -9.60 -1.75 5.04
N GLU A 108 -9.49 -0.45 5.33
CA GLU A 108 -10.51 0.32 6.05
C GLU A 108 -11.71 0.68 5.16
N ASN A 109 -11.50 0.72 3.84
CA ASN A 109 -12.52 1.03 2.83
C ASN A 109 -13.39 2.26 3.16
N PRO A 110 -12.82 3.42 3.57
CA PRO A 110 -13.57 4.59 3.98
C PRO A 110 -14.30 5.26 2.81
N ALA A 111 -15.35 6.03 3.11
CA ALA A 111 -16.12 6.80 2.13
C ALA A 111 -15.39 8.09 1.73
N VAL A 112 -14.22 7.96 1.09
CA VAL A 112 -13.42 9.07 0.54
C VAL A 112 -13.17 8.84 -0.94
N GLN A 113 -12.76 9.88 -1.68
CA GLN A 113 -12.32 9.77 -3.07
C GLN A 113 -10.92 9.18 -3.16
N GLY A 114 -10.02 9.57 -2.26
CA GLY A 114 -8.65 9.14 -2.31
C GLY A 114 -7.77 9.72 -1.22
N LEU A 115 -6.46 9.50 -1.40
CA LEU A 115 -5.39 10.03 -0.56
C LEU A 115 -4.45 10.92 -1.39
N ALA A 116 -3.89 11.92 -0.75
CA ALA A 116 -2.86 12.77 -1.34
C ALA A 116 -1.69 12.94 -0.38
N ALA A 117 -0.47 12.95 -0.92
CA ALA A 117 0.72 13.52 -0.30
C ALA A 117 1.06 14.80 -1.07
N PRO A 118 0.55 15.98 -0.64
CA PRO A 118 0.65 17.22 -1.41
C PRO A 118 2.08 17.65 -1.67
N GLY A 119 2.33 18.21 -2.84
CA GLY A 119 3.67 18.63 -3.24
C GLY A 119 4.60 17.43 -3.48
N MET A 120 5.86 17.59 -3.08
CA MET A 120 6.91 16.57 -3.22
C MET A 120 7.79 16.55 -1.96
N PRO A 121 7.26 16.08 -0.81
CA PRO A 121 8.01 16.13 0.44
C PRO A 121 9.25 15.24 0.39
N VAL A 122 10.40 15.80 0.77
CA VAL A 122 11.67 15.08 0.81
C VAL A 122 11.57 13.93 1.82
N GLY A 123 12.00 12.74 1.41
CA GLY A 123 11.93 11.52 2.22
C GLY A 123 10.61 10.77 2.12
N SER A 124 9.61 11.28 1.37
CA SER A 124 8.50 10.45 0.95
C SER A 124 8.96 9.40 -0.08
N PRO A 125 8.23 8.28 -0.25
CA PRO A 125 8.66 7.21 -1.16
C PRO A 125 8.92 7.71 -2.59
N GLY A 126 10.15 7.49 -3.10
CA GLY A 126 10.61 8.01 -4.39
C GLY A 126 11.16 9.43 -4.36
N MET A 127 11.16 10.08 -3.19
CA MET A 127 11.73 11.41 -2.95
C MET A 127 12.85 11.39 -1.89
N GLU A 128 13.49 10.25 -1.69
CA GLU A 128 14.58 10.09 -0.75
C GLU A 128 15.82 10.84 -1.23
N GLN A 129 16.36 11.72 -0.39
CA GLN A 129 17.55 12.53 -0.69
C GLN A 129 18.52 12.55 0.49
N GLY A 130 19.62 11.77 0.39
CA GLY A 130 20.76 11.88 1.30
C GLY A 130 20.48 11.78 2.79
N GLY A 131 19.45 11.05 3.20
CA GLY A 131 19.07 10.88 4.61
C GLY A 131 18.24 12.01 5.21
N ARG A 132 18.00 13.10 4.47
CA ARG A 132 17.06 14.15 4.87
C ARG A 132 15.63 13.63 4.74
N LYS A 133 14.80 13.93 5.74
CA LYS A 133 13.38 13.60 5.75
C LYS A 133 12.58 14.79 6.31
N ASP A 134 11.68 15.32 5.50
CA ASP A 134 10.71 16.32 5.94
C ASP A 134 9.52 15.61 6.61
N LYS A 135 8.90 16.26 7.57
CA LYS A 135 7.60 15.82 8.08
C LYS A 135 6.53 16.19 7.05
N TYR A 136 5.64 15.27 6.76
CA TYR A 136 4.53 15.50 5.83
C TYR A 136 3.28 14.74 6.25
N ASP A 137 2.16 15.21 5.74
CA ASP A 137 0.86 14.62 5.99
C ASP A 137 0.34 13.90 4.74
N VAL A 138 -0.31 12.78 4.94
CA VAL A 138 -1.18 12.16 3.96
C VAL A 138 -2.62 12.58 4.28
N ILE A 139 -3.28 13.15 3.28
CA ILE A 139 -4.60 13.76 3.38
C ILE A 139 -5.62 12.89 2.65
N ALA A 140 -6.68 12.50 3.33
CA ALA A 140 -7.85 11.92 2.68
C ALA A 140 -8.77 13.02 2.16
N PHE A 141 -9.24 12.89 0.91
CA PHE A 141 -10.11 13.88 0.28
C PHE A 141 -11.36 13.26 -0.35
N THR A 142 -12.38 14.07 -0.51
CA THR A 142 -13.66 13.69 -1.10
C THR A 142 -13.90 14.47 -2.39
N ARG A 143 -14.84 14.01 -3.21
CA ARG A 143 -15.18 14.64 -4.51
C ARG A 143 -15.73 16.05 -4.34
N ASP A 144 -16.39 16.37 -3.22
CA ASP A 144 -16.90 17.69 -2.88
C ASP A 144 -15.82 18.63 -2.28
N GLY A 145 -14.55 18.23 -2.35
CA GLY A 145 -13.41 19.04 -1.95
C GLY A 145 -13.10 19.06 -0.46
N LYS A 146 -13.85 18.35 0.38
CA LYS A 146 -13.50 18.21 1.80
C LYS A 146 -12.26 17.35 1.96
N SER A 147 -11.45 17.70 2.95
CA SER A 147 -10.22 16.98 3.24
C SER A 147 -10.04 16.81 4.75
N ARG A 148 -9.33 15.73 5.13
CA ARG A 148 -8.96 15.46 6.52
C ARG A 148 -7.62 14.75 6.58
N LEU A 149 -6.93 14.89 7.70
CA LEU A 149 -5.72 14.12 7.95
C LEU A 149 -6.01 12.60 7.92
N PHE A 150 -5.14 11.85 7.25
CA PHE A 150 -5.16 10.39 7.22
C PHE A 150 -3.98 9.79 7.98
N ALA A 151 -2.76 10.32 7.76
CA ALA A 151 -1.54 9.87 8.44
C ALA A 151 -0.50 11.00 8.50
N HIS A 152 0.39 10.93 9.51
CA HIS A 152 1.61 11.73 9.63
C HIS A 152 2.83 10.90 9.34
N HIS A 153 3.86 11.46 8.71
CA HIS A 153 5.14 10.82 8.41
C HIS A 153 6.33 11.70 8.79
#